data_9047263dfd98d3fc94939ee3564de546
#
_entry.id   9047263dfd98d3fc94939ee3564de546
#
_cell.length_a   1.000
_cell.length_b   1.000
_cell.length_c   1.000
_cell.angle_alpha   90.00
_cell.angle_beta   90.00
_cell.angle_gamma   90.00
#
_symmetry.space_group_name_H-M   'P 1'
#
loop_
_entity.id
_entity.type
_entity.pdbx_description
1 polymer ?
#
loop_
_entity_poly.entity_id
_entity_poly.type
_entity_poly.pdbx_seq_one_letter_code
_entity_poly.pdbx_strand_id
1 'polypeptide(L)'
;MISDGEAGRPVSIERLAEICLELQRQGALNINCVTPTHYSLAIVEALSAARDSGLELPVVWNTSGYERAEIIRWLADTADVYLDDFKYISSELSKRYSHAEDYAEVALSALDTMLDTVGTPRYDEVDGEPRLLKGVVVRHLMLPHALEDSKHVLSTLFERYGNDVLYSIMNQYTPVMSDWQLENYPELASRVPDEDYERLLDFADSLGMDDYFWQEGPAALESFIPAWDGSGV
;
A
#
# COMPACT_ATOMS: atom_id res chain seq x y z
N MET A 1 -2.42 15.04 -10.37
CA MET A 1 -2.77 14.59 -11.75
C MET A 1 -3.63 13.34 -11.75
N ILE A 2 -3.22 12.19 -11.27
CA ILE A 2 -4.09 10.99 -11.21
C ILE A 2 -5.15 11.16 -10.13
N SER A 3 -4.77 11.60 -8.95
CA SER A 3 -5.68 11.87 -7.82
C SER A 3 -6.73 12.95 -8.12
N ASP A 4 -6.48 13.82 -9.09
CA ASP A 4 -7.38 14.90 -9.48
C ASP A 4 -8.39 14.47 -10.55
N GLY A 5 -8.34 13.20 -11.01
CA GLY A 5 -9.26 12.65 -12.00
C GLY A 5 -9.08 13.17 -13.42
N GLU A 6 -7.99 13.88 -13.70
CA GLU A 6 -7.73 14.50 -15.01
C GLU A 6 -6.96 13.59 -15.98
N ALA A 7 -6.40 12.47 -15.47
CA ALA A 7 -5.64 11.52 -16.28
C ALA A 7 -6.33 10.16 -16.33
N GLY A 8 -6.31 9.53 -17.49
CA GLY A 8 -6.84 8.20 -17.74
C GLY A 8 -7.86 8.16 -18.88
N ARG A 9 -8.10 6.94 -19.37
CA ARG A 9 -9.14 6.68 -20.38
C ARG A 9 -10.17 5.70 -19.80
N PRO A 10 -11.46 5.91 -20.01
CA PRO A 10 -12.47 4.93 -19.65
C PRO A 10 -12.20 3.60 -20.38
N VAL A 11 -12.21 2.52 -19.64
CA VAL A 11 -12.15 1.16 -20.20
C VAL A 11 -13.39 0.38 -19.78
N SER A 12 -13.85 -0.54 -20.64
CA SER A 12 -14.92 -1.46 -20.24
C SER A 12 -14.42 -2.56 -19.32
N ILE A 13 -15.32 -3.26 -18.67
CA ILE A 13 -15.00 -4.42 -17.81
C ILE A 13 -14.27 -5.49 -18.61
N GLU A 14 -14.73 -5.78 -19.83
CA GLU A 14 -14.12 -6.74 -20.74
C GLU A 14 -12.68 -6.31 -21.10
N ARG A 15 -12.49 -5.01 -21.38
CA ARG A 15 -11.16 -4.50 -21.72
C ARG A 15 -10.21 -4.58 -20.53
N LEU A 16 -10.70 -4.32 -19.31
CA LEU A 16 -9.88 -4.47 -18.09
C LEU A 16 -9.48 -5.95 -17.88
N ALA A 17 -10.38 -6.88 -18.11
CA ALA A 17 -10.06 -8.32 -18.06
C ALA A 17 -8.99 -8.70 -19.11
N GLU A 18 -9.10 -8.20 -20.34
CA GLU A 18 -8.09 -8.40 -21.40
C GLU A 18 -6.72 -7.84 -20.99
N ILE A 19 -6.68 -6.64 -20.39
CA ILE A 19 -5.44 -6.00 -19.90
C ILE A 19 -4.76 -6.91 -18.87
N CYS A 20 -5.49 -7.47 -17.92
CA CYS A 20 -4.93 -8.40 -16.93
C CYS A 20 -4.27 -9.62 -17.60
N LEU A 21 -4.93 -10.21 -18.61
CA LEU A 21 -4.39 -11.34 -19.36
C LEU A 21 -3.19 -10.93 -20.25
N GLU A 22 -3.18 -9.71 -20.78
CA GLU A 22 -2.05 -9.18 -21.54
C GLU A 22 -0.83 -9.00 -20.64
N LEU A 23 -1.00 -8.45 -19.43
CA LEU A 23 0.07 -8.31 -18.42
C LEU A 23 0.64 -9.69 -18.04
N GLN A 24 -0.22 -10.69 -17.81
CA GLN A 24 0.24 -12.06 -17.55
C GLN A 24 1.10 -12.60 -18.71
N ARG A 25 0.67 -12.43 -19.96
CA ARG A 25 1.45 -12.85 -21.13
C ARG A 25 2.77 -12.10 -21.31
N GLN A 26 2.87 -10.90 -20.79
CA GLN A 26 4.10 -10.08 -20.75
C GLN A 26 5.05 -10.47 -19.62
N GLY A 27 4.65 -11.41 -18.74
CA GLY A 27 5.49 -11.90 -17.64
C GLY A 27 5.35 -11.06 -16.36
N ALA A 28 4.24 -10.34 -16.17
CA ALA A 28 3.96 -9.69 -14.88
C ALA A 28 3.89 -10.74 -13.76
N LEU A 29 4.33 -10.38 -12.56
CA LEU A 29 4.32 -11.26 -11.39
C LEU A 29 2.99 -11.20 -10.60
N ASN A 30 2.24 -10.11 -10.75
CA ASN A 30 0.94 -9.90 -10.11
C ASN A 30 0.11 -8.88 -10.89
N ILE A 31 -1.17 -8.75 -10.54
CA ILE A 31 -2.04 -7.65 -10.95
C ILE A 31 -2.21 -6.71 -9.76
N ASN A 32 -1.59 -5.54 -9.78
CA ASN A 32 -1.66 -4.57 -8.70
C ASN A 32 -2.73 -3.50 -8.97
N CYS A 33 -3.83 -3.58 -8.23
CA CYS A 33 -4.92 -2.61 -8.26
C CYS A 33 -4.64 -1.50 -7.24
N VAL A 34 -4.23 -0.32 -7.72
CA VAL A 34 -3.86 0.82 -6.85
C VAL A 34 -5.08 1.67 -6.51
N THR A 35 -5.36 1.86 -5.22
CA THR A 35 -6.50 2.62 -4.68
C THR A 35 -7.85 2.21 -5.33
N PRO A 36 -8.15 0.90 -5.39
CA PRO A 36 -9.22 0.38 -6.25
C PRO A 36 -10.62 0.46 -5.62
N THR A 37 -10.74 0.77 -4.34
CA THR A 37 -11.97 0.57 -3.54
C THR A 37 -13.20 1.26 -4.13
N HIS A 38 -13.06 2.47 -4.68
CA HIS A 38 -14.17 3.20 -5.29
C HIS A 38 -14.63 2.65 -6.65
N TYR A 39 -13.84 1.75 -7.28
CA TYR A 39 -14.18 1.01 -8.50
C TYR A 39 -14.34 -0.50 -8.25
N SER A 40 -14.40 -0.93 -7.01
CA SER A 40 -14.33 -2.34 -6.61
C SER A 40 -15.32 -3.24 -7.35
N LEU A 41 -16.55 -2.81 -7.58
CA LEU A 41 -17.57 -3.60 -8.31
C LEU A 41 -17.10 -3.96 -9.73
N ALA A 42 -16.65 -2.96 -10.49
CA ALA A 42 -16.19 -3.17 -11.86
C ALA A 42 -14.89 -3.97 -11.93
N ILE A 43 -13.98 -3.74 -10.97
CA ILE A 43 -12.72 -4.47 -10.89
C ILE A 43 -12.95 -5.94 -10.55
N VAL A 44 -13.82 -6.24 -9.59
CA VAL A 44 -14.16 -7.64 -9.23
C VAL A 44 -14.78 -8.38 -10.41
N GLU A 45 -15.70 -7.74 -11.15
CA GLU A 45 -16.31 -8.33 -12.34
C GLU A 45 -15.26 -8.59 -13.43
N ALA A 46 -14.36 -7.64 -13.69
CA ALA A 46 -13.28 -7.81 -14.66
C ALA A 46 -12.28 -8.91 -14.25
N LEU A 47 -11.89 -8.98 -12.99
CA LEU A 47 -10.97 -10.00 -12.47
C LEU A 47 -11.62 -11.39 -12.50
N SER A 48 -12.92 -11.49 -12.21
CA SER A 48 -13.66 -12.77 -12.35
C SER A 48 -13.65 -13.23 -13.79
N ALA A 49 -13.97 -12.37 -14.76
CA ALA A 49 -13.92 -12.70 -16.18
C ALA A 49 -12.51 -13.06 -16.66
N ALA A 50 -11.48 -12.37 -16.14
CA ALA A 50 -10.09 -12.70 -16.44
C ALA A 50 -9.70 -14.09 -15.89
N ARG A 51 -10.10 -14.42 -14.66
CA ARG A 51 -9.87 -15.74 -14.06
C ARG A 51 -10.57 -16.86 -14.82
N ASP A 52 -11.81 -16.65 -15.25
CA ASP A 52 -12.54 -17.60 -16.12
C ASP A 52 -11.83 -17.79 -17.47
N SER A 53 -11.04 -16.81 -17.90
CA SER A 53 -10.25 -16.81 -19.14
C SER A 53 -8.78 -17.24 -18.94
N GLY A 54 -8.39 -17.67 -17.73
CA GLY A 54 -7.07 -18.24 -17.45
C GLY A 54 -6.07 -17.29 -16.78
N LEU A 55 -6.53 -16.24 -16.08
CA LEU A 55 -5.66 -15.42 -15.21
C LEU A 55 -5.27 -16.24 -13.96
N GLU A 56 -3.97 -16.49 -13.80
CA GLU A 56 -3.37 -17.22 -12.69
C GLU A 56 -2.55 -16.34 -11.75
N LEU A 57 -2.31 -15.08 -12.13
CA LEU A 57 -1.52 -14.14 -11.32
C LEU A 57 -2.25 -13.77 -10.01
N PRO A 58 -1.50 -13.62 -8.89
CA PRO A 58 -2.07 -13.08 -7.67
C PRO A 58 -2.53 -11.64 -7.88
N VAL A 59 -3.66 -11.31 -7.27
CA VAL A 59 -4.24 -9.96 -7.29
C VAL A 59 -3.83 -9.22 -6.02
N VAL A 60 -3.14 -8.11 -6.19
CA VAL A 60 -2.73 -7.20 -5.11
C VAL A 60 -3.73 -6.07 -4.99
N TRP A 61 -4.35 -5.93 -3.82
CA TRP A 61 -5.24 -4.84 -3.47
C TRP A 61 -4.47 -3.79 -2.68
N ASN A 62 -4.08 -2.70 -3.36
CA ASN A 62 -3.23 -1.65 -2.79
C ASN A 62 -4.10 -0.51 -2.24
N THR A 63 -4.16 -0.38 -0.92
CA THR A 63 -5.09 0.49 -0.20
C THR A 63 -4.40 1.43 0.77
N SER A 64 -5.14 2.45 1.20
CA SER A 64 -4.67 3.45 2.18
C SER A 64 -4.90 3.06 3.64
N GLY A 65 -5.41 1.85 3.90
CA GLY A 65 -5.73 1.34 5.24
C GLY A 65 -7.09 1.78 5.78
N TYR A 66 -7.64 2.89 5.32
CA TYR A 66 -8.93 3.39 5.81
C TYR A 66 -10.09 2.73 5.07
N GLU A 67 -10.28 1.43 5.34
CA GLU A 67 -11.22 0.58 4.64
C GLU A 67 -12.29 0.01 5.60
N ARG A 68 -13.47 -0.26 5.05
CA ARG A 68 -14.54 -0.92 5.81
C ARG A 68 -14.33 -2.43 5.79
N ALA A 69 -14.36 -3.06 6.97
CA ALA A 69 -14.21 -4.50 7.13
C ALA A 69 -15.20 -5.33 6.27
N GLU A 70 -16.42 -4.82 6.04
CA GLU A 70 -17.41 -5.50 5.20
C GLU A 70 -16.96 -5.56 3.73
N ILE A 71 -16.29 -4.51 3.23
CA ILE A 71 -15.75 -4.48 1.86
C ILE A 71 -14.60 -5.48 1.74
N ILE A 72 -13.72 -5.54 2.74
CA ILE A 72 -12.61 -6.50 2.75
C ILE A 72 -13.13 -7.93 2.73
N ARG A 73 -14.13 -8.26 3.56
CA ARG A 73 -14.76 -9.60 3.53
C ARG A 73 -15.40 -9.92 2.18
N TRP A 74 -16.01 -8.91 1.54
CA TRP A 74 -16.60 -9.09 0.21
C TRP A 74 -15.54 -9.34 -0.89
N LEU A 75 -14.31 -8.85 -0.70
CA LEU A 75 -13.17 -9.06 -1.60
C LEU A 75 -12.43 -10.38 -1.37
N ALA A 76 -12.85 -11.23 -0.41
CA ALA A 76 -12.12 -12.43 0.02
C ALA A 76 -11.73 -13.40 -1.11
N ASP A 77 -12.59 -13.52 -2.14
CA ASP A 77 -12.33 -14.37 -3.30
C ASP A 77 -11.62 -13.64 -4.46
N THR A 78 -11.32 -12.35 -4.28
CA THR A 78 -10.73 -11.49 -5.32
C THR A 78 -9.30 -11.09 -5.00
N ALA A 79 -9.07 -10.55 -3.81
CA ALA A 79 -7.74 -10.12 -3.36
C ALA A 79 -6.95 -11.31 -2.81
N ASP A 80 -5.75 -11.51 -3.33
CA ASP A 80 -4.80 -12.51 -2.83
C ASP A 80 -3.78 -11.89 -1.88
N VAL A 81 -3.37 -10.65 -2.15
CA VAL A 81 -2.42 -9.88 -1.35
C VAL A 81 -3.02 -8.52 -1.04
N TYR A 82 -2.99 -8.11 0.21
CA TYR A 82 -3.21 -6.71 0.57
C TYR A 82 -1.89 -5.99 0.71
N LEU A 83 -1.76 -4.86 0.02
CA LEU A 83 -0.67 -3.91 0.18
C LEU A 83 -1.27 -2.68 0.87
N ASP A 84 -1.16 -2.65 2.19
CA ASP A 84 -1.90 -1.76 3.07
C ASP A 84 -1.02 -0.65 3.66
N ASP A 85 -1.42 0.62 3.51
CA ASP A 85 -0.71 1.74 4.13
C ASP A 85 -1.23 1.96 5.55
N PHE A 86 -0.38 1.77 6.55
CA PHE A 86 -0.68 2.19 7.92
C PHE A 86 0.05 3.49 8.25
N LYS A 87 -0.69 4.60 8.29
CA LYS A 87 -0.10 5.95 8.23
C LYS A 87 0.20 6.56 9.59
N TYR A 88 -0.73 6.45 10.55
CA TYR A 88 -0.67 7.14 11.85
C TYR A 88 -1.28 6.30 12.97
N ILE A 89 -0.75 6.46 14.18
CA ILE A 89 -1.45 6.09 15.42
C ILE A 89 -2.06 7.34 16.05
N SER A 90 -1.40 8.50 15.93
CA SER A 90 -1.88 9.75 16.50
C SER A 90 -3.18 10.22 15.80
N SER A 91 -4.25 10.37 16.59
CA SER A 91 -5.50 10.98 16.12
C SER A 91 -5.32 12.47 15.72
N GLU A 92 -4.34 13.16 16.30
CA GLU A 92 -4.00 14.53 15.93
C GLU A 92 -3.40 14.60 14.52
N LEU A 93 -2.43 13.72 14.21
CA LEU A 93 -1.80 13.66 12.89
C LEU A 93 -2.79 13.19 11.83
N SER A 94 -3.58 12.16 12.13
CA SER A 94 -4.57 11.63 11.19
C SER A 94 -5.69 12.63 10.90
N LYS A 95 -6.16 13.37 11.91
CA LYS A 95 -7.10 14.47 11.73
C LYS A 95 -6.51 15.59 10.90
N ARG A 96 -5.24 15.98 11.17
CA ARG A 96 -4.55 17.08 10.49
C ARG A 96 -4.29 16.78 9.02
N TYR A 97 -3.77 15.60 8.71
CA TYR A 97 -3.30 15.29 7.34
C TYR A 97 -4.30 14.49 6.49
N SER A 98 -5.21 13.76 7.12
CA SER A 98 -6.17 12.89 6.42
C SER A 98 -7.63 13.20 6.74
N HIS A 99 -7.93 14.16 7.64
CA HIS A 99 -9.28 14.49 8.12
C HIS A 99 -10.06 13.30 8.69
N ALA A 100 -9.33 12.29 9.20
CA ALA A 100 -9.86 11.03 9.74
C ALA A 100 -9.34 10.82 11.16
N GLU A 101 -10.04 11.36 12.16
CA GLU A 101 -9.61 11.32 13.57
C GLU A 101 -9.59 9.88 14.14
N ASP A 102 -10.40 9.01 13.57
CA ASP A 102 -10.55 7.60 13.91
C ASP A 102 -9.70 6.66 13.02
N TYR A 103 -8.73 7.22 12.26
CA TYR A 103 -7.93 6.47 11.29
C TYR A 103 -7.33 5.19 11.86
N ALA A 104 -6.65 5.28 13.02
CA ALA A 104 -5.95 4.14 13.61
C ALA A 104 -6.91 2.99 13.96
N GLU A 105 -8.09 3.31 14.54
CA GLU A 105 -9.11 2.31 14.89
C GLU A 105 -9.64 1.61 13.64
N VAL A 106 -10.00 2.39 12.61
CA VAL A 106 -10.52 1.85 11.35
C VAL A 106 -9.46 1.03 10.62
N ALA A 107 -8.22 1.53 10.53
CA ALA A 107 -7.13 0.84 9.85
C ALA A 107 -6.75 -0.47 10.55
N LEU A 108 -6.70 -0.52 11.89
CA LEU A 108 -6.47 -1.77 12.62
C LEU A 108 -7.60 -2.78 12.40
N SER A 109 -8.87 -2.34 12.42
CA SER A 109 -10.00 -3.23 12.12
C SER A 109 -9.99 -3.75 10.69
N ALA A 110 -9.55 -2.92 9.74
CA ALA A 110 -9.36 -3.32 8.35
C ALA A 110 -8.25 -4.37 8.23
N LEU A 111 -7.10 -4.11 8.84
CA LEU A 111 -5.93 -4.99 8.81
C LEU A 111 -6.20 -6.34 9.47
N ASP A 112 -6.91 -6.39 10.60
CA ASP A 112 -7.40 -7.64 11.19
C ASP A 112 -8.21 -8.45 10.17
N THR A 113 -9.14 -7.78 9.49
CA THR A 113 -10.01 -8.44 8.51
C THR A 113 -9.23 -8.88 7.25
N MET A 114 -8.23 -8.12 6.81
CA MET A 114 -7.34 -8.50 5.72
C MET A 114 -6.59 -9.78 6.08
N LEU A 115 -5.96 -9.82 7.26
CA LEU A 115 -5.23 -11.00 7.73
C LEU A 115 -6.14 -12.23 7.89
N ASP A 116 -7.33 -12.06 8.45
CA ASP A 116 -8.34 -13.12 8.57
C ASP A 116 -8.76 -13.68 7.19
N THR A 117 -8.73 -12.84 6.15
CA THR A 117 -9.19 -13.19 4.80
C THR A 117 -8.14 -13.92 3.98
N VAL A 118 -6.90 -13.41 3.96
CA VAL A 118 -5.84 -13.95 3.09
C VAL A 118 -4.83 -14.83 3.85
N GLY A 119 -4.78 -14.72 5.18
CA GLY A 119 -3.86 -15.46 6.05
C GLY A 119 -2.43 -14.92 6.03
N THR A 120 -1.52 -15.69 6.65
CA THR A 120 -0.09 -15.38 6.69
C THR A 120 0.58 -15.47 5.33
N PRO A 121 1.75 -14.83 5.13
CA PRO A 121 2.44 -14.81 3.85
C PRO A 121 2.71 -16.21 3.27
N ARG A 122 2.37 -16.41 2.00
CA ARG A 122 2.64 -17.63 1.24
C ARG A 122 3.31 -17.28 -0.08
N TYR A 123 4.30 -18.08 -0.45
CA TYR A 123 5.15 -17.86 -1.60
C TYR A 123 5.15 -19.04 -2.56
N ASP A 124 5.42 -18.78 -3.81
CA ASP A 124 5.97 -19.72 -4.79
C ASP A 124 7.31 -19.19 -5.32
N GLU A 125 7.83 -19.80 -6.35
CA GLU A 125 9.09 -19.44 -6.98
C GLU A 125 8.87 -19.20 -8.48
N VAL A 126 9.38 -18.07 -8.99
CA VAL A 126 9.40 -17.74 -10.41
C VAL A 126 10.83 -17.39 -10.79
N ASP A 127 11.40 -18.13 -11.72
CA ASP A 127 12.80 -17.94 -12.19
C ASP A 127 13.86 -17.98 -11.06
N GLY A 128 13.59 -18.73 -9.98
CA GLY A 128 14.48 -18.84 -8.83
C GLY A 128 14.30 -17.76 -7.75
N GLU A 129 13.34 -16.86 -7.94
CA GLU A 129 13.04 -15.78 -6.99
C GLU A 129 11.68 -15.99 -6.31
N PRO A 130 11.55 -15.69 -5.01
CA PRO A 130 10.29 -15.84 -4.29
C PRO A 130 9.24 -14.84 -4.78
N ARG A 131 8.03 -15.34 -5.07
CA ARG A 131 6.87 -14.50 -5.38
C ARG A 131 5.80 -14.67 -4.31
N LEU A 132 5.32 -13.55 -3.75
CA LEU A 132 4.23 -13.55 -2.79
C LEU A 132 2.91 -13.91 -3.48
N LEU A 133 2.28 -14.99 -3.04
CA LEU A 133 0.99 -15.47 -3.55
C LEU A 133 -0.19 -14.99 -2.71
N LYS A 134 -0.03 -14.97 -1.38
CA LYS A 134 -1.05 -14.50 -0.43
C LYS A 134 -0.39 -13.85 0.77
N GLY A 135 -1.10 -12.95 1.41
CA GLY A 135 -0.69 -12.32 2.65
C GLY A 135 -0.96 -10.83 2.69
N VAL A 136 -0.50 -10.21 3.76
CA VAL A 136 -0.62 -8.76 3.97
C VAL A 136 0.77 -8.15 4.05
N VAL A 137 1.01 -7.11 3.27
CA VAL A 137 2.19 -6.25 3.35
C VAL A 137 1.75 -4.91 3.93
N VAL A 138 2.17 -4.60 5.14
CA VAL A 138 1.87 -3.33 5.79
C VAL A 138 2.99 -2.34 5.50
N ARG A 139 2.65 -1.25 4.83
CA ARG A 139 3.58 -0.16 4.53
C ARG A 139 3.41 0.99 5.50
N HIS A 140 4.51 1.45 6.06
CA HIS A 140 4.55 2.69 6.83
C HIS A 140 5.48 3.69 6.17
N LEU A 141 4.93 4.80 5.69
CA LEU A 141 5.70 5.93 5.19
C LEU A 141 5.92 6.93 6.33
N MET A 142 7.17 7.02 6.79
CA MET A 142 7.55 8.04 7.77
C MET A 142 7.37 9.44 7.19
N LEU A 143 6.75 10.33 7.96
CA LEU A 143 6.64 11.74 7.63
C LEU A 143 7.70 12.57 8.37
N PRO A 144 8.10 13.74 7.83
CA PRO A 144 8.99 14.65 8.54
C PRO A 144 8.39 15.01 9.91
N HIS A 145 9.26 15.08 10.91
CA HIS A 145 8.92 15.41 12.32
C HIS A 145 7.97 14.44 13.03
N ALA A 146 7.68 13.25 12.45
CA ALA A 146 6.76 12.26 13.01
C ALA A 146 7.46 10.97 13.52
N LEU A 147 8.74 11.04 13.90
CA LEU A 147 9.50 9.86 14.36
C LEU A 147 8.83 9.12 15.51
N GLU A 148 8.34 9.83 16.52
CA GLU A 148 7.72 9.18 17.68
C GLU A 148 6.37 8.52 17.33
N ASP A 149 5.58 9.13 16.43
CA ASP A 149 4.36 8.46 15.92
C ASP A 149 4.72 7.22 15.09
N SER A 150 5.76 7.29 14.24
CA SER A 150 6.26 6.16 13.46
C SER A 150 6.70 5.01 14.37
N LYS A 151 7.39 5.27 15.47
CA LYS A 151 7.73 4.24 16.46
C LYS A 151 6.48 3.63 17.11
N HIS A 152 5.48 4.45 17.46
CA HIS A 152 4.22 3.94 18.00
C HIS A 152 3.46 3.09 16.97
N VAL A 153 3.50 3.47 15.68
CA VAL A 153 2.96 2.64 14.60
C VAL A 153 3.64 1.27 14.59
N LEU A 154 4.98 1.22 14.52
CA LEU A 154 5.71 -0.04 14.46
C LEU A 154 5.48 -0.91 15.70
N SER A 155 5.54 -0.34 16.91
CA SER A 155 5.28 -1.11 18.14
C SER A 155 3.87 -1.67 18.18
N THR A 156 2.85 -0.87 17.82
CA THR A 156 1.44 -1.31 17.80
C THR A 156 1.23 -2.44 16.80
N LEU A 157 1.78 -2.31 15.61
CA LEU A 157 1.65 -3.32 14.55
C LEU A 157 2.38 -4.61 14.93
N PHE A 158 3.61 -4.53 15.44
CA PHE A 158 4.39 -5.70 15.77
C PHE A 158 3.87 -6.43 17.01
N GLU A 159 3.41 -5.70 18.04
CA GLU A 159 2.75 -6.28 19.21
C GLU A 159 1.48 -7.04 18.84
N ARG A 160 0.75 -6.58 17.80
CA ARG A 160 -0.52 -7.17 17.40
C ARG A 160 -0.38 -8.31 16.41
N TYR A 161 0.53 -8.21 15.44
CA TYR A 161 0.62 -9.11 14.29
C TYR A 161 1.94 -9.92 14.23
N GLY A 162 2.97 -9.49 14.96
CA GLY A 162 4.28 -10.17 14.91
C GLY A 162 4.75 -10.37 13.47
N ASN A 163 5.05 -11.61 13.12
CA ASN A 163 5.49 -12.01 11.77
C ASN A 163 4.36 -12.59 10.90
N ASP A 164 3.09 -12.41 11.30
CA ASP A 164 1.95 -12.85 10.49
C ASP A 164 1.69 -11.92 9.29
N VAL A 165 2.33 -10.76 9.26
CA VAL A 165 2.33 -9.81 8.15
C VAL A 165 3.75 -9.45 7.74
N LEU A 166 3.93 -8.95 6.53
CA LEU A 166 5.19 -8.37 6.08
C LEU A 166 5.19 -6.86 6.32
N TYR A 167 6.35 -6.31 6.65
CA TYR A 167 6.49 -4.87 6.89
C TYR A 167 7.31 -4.20 5.79
N SER A 168 6.96 -2.96 5.46
CA SER A 168 7.75 -2.09 4.60
C SER A 168 7.85 -0.71 5.24
N ILE A 169 9.03 -0.37 5.74
CA ILE A 169 9.32 0.91 6.40
C ILE A 169 9.94 1.83 5.36
N MET A 170 9.27 2.95 5.07
CA MET A 170 9.63 3.82 3.95
C MET A 170 9.96 5.24 4.40
N ASN A 171 10.96 5.86 3.77
CA ASN A 171 11.33 7.26 3.97
C ASN A 171 11.18 8.12 2.69
N GLN A 172 10.57 7.56 1.63
CA GLN A 172 10.49 8.21 0.31
C GLN A 172 9.51 9.38 0.22
N TYR A 173 9.19 10.03 1.34
CA TYR A 173 8.36 11.22 1.33
C TYR A 173 9.01 12.34 0.50
N THR A 174 8.32 12.75 -0.56
CA THR A 174 8.76 13.87 -1.42
C THR A 174 7.76 15.01 -1.28
N PRO A 175 8.20 16.21 -0.84
CA PRO A 175 7.32 17.35 -0.63
C PRO A 175 6.91 18.00 -1.95
N VAL A 176 6.00 17.36 -2.69
CA VAL A 176 5.36 17.94 -3.88
C VAL A 176 4.10 18.65 -3.42
N MET A 177 4.21 19.94 -3.08
CA MET A 177 3.16 20.69 -2.42
C MET A 177 2.78 21.94 -3.21
N SER A 178 1.49 22.24 -3.27
CA SER A 178 0.97 23.53 -3.75
C SER A 178 1.24 24.64 -2.74
N ASP A 179 1.17 25.91 -3.17
CA ASP A 179 1.35 27.06 -2.28
C ASP A 179 0.39 27.02 -1.08
N TRP A 180 -0.86 26.62 -1.30
CA TRP A 180 -1.84 26.45 -0.22
C TRP A 180 -1.41 25.36 0.79
N GLN A 181 -0.86 24.24 0.32
CA GLN A 181 -0.37 23.18 1.21
C GLN A 181 0.86 23.65 2.00
N LEU A 182 1.77 24.38 1.37
CA LEU A 182 2.94 24.96 2.05
C LEU A 182 2.54 25.95 3.16
N GLU A 183 1.49 26.75 2.94
CA GLU A 183 0.99 27.68 3.97
C GLU A 183 0.30 26.94 5.14
N ASN A 184 -0.42 25.86 4.87
CA ASN A 184 -1.22 25.17 5.89
C ASN A 184 -0.46 24.02 6.59
N TYR A 185 0.54 23.42 5.92
CA TYR A 185 1.34 22.29 6.40
C TYR A 185 2.84 22.52 6.21
N PRO A 186 3.41 23.63 6.73
CA PRO A 186 4.82 23.98 6.51
C PRO A 186 5.78 22.90 7.03
N GLU A 187 5.38 22.12 8.03
CA GLU A 187 6.15 21.00 8.57
C GLU A 187 6.36 19.86 7.56
N LEU A 188 5.49 19.75 6.57
CA LEU A 188 5.61 18.75 5.49
C LEU A 188 6.44 19.25 4.30
N ALA A 189 6.99 20.46 4.35
CA ALA A 189 7.80 21.04 3.27
C ALA A 189 9.23 20.47 3.19
N SER A 190 9.64 19.67 4.16
CA SER A 190 10.95 19.02 4.20
C SER A 190 10.87 17.52 3.92
N ARG A 191 12.00 16.93 3.57
CA ARG A 191 12.15 15.48 3.56
C ARG A 191 12.36 14.95 4.98
N VAL A 192 12.14 13.64 5.16
CA VAL A 192 12.55 12.95 6.39
C VAL A 192 14.07 13.02 6.50
N PRO A 193 14.65 13.45 7.63
CA PRO A 193 16.08 13.39 7.86
C PRO A 193 16.56 11.93 7.89
N ASP A 194 17.70 11.65 7.24
CA ASP A 194 18.27 10.29 7.22
C ASP A 194 18.53 9.77 8.64
N GLU A 195 19.02 10.61 9.56
CA GLU A 195 19.23 10.27 10.98
C GLU A 195 17.93 9.81 11.68
N ASP A 196 16.81 10.45 11.40
CA ASP A 196 15.52 10.06 11.99
C ASP A 196 15.02 8.74 11.41
N TYR A 197 15.28 8.49 10.13
CA TYR A 197 14.95 7.20 9.52
C TYR A 197 15.83 6.07 10.07
N GLU A 198 17.14 6.27 10.19
CA GLU A 198 18.04 5.30 10.84
C GLU A 198 17.59 4.97 12.26
N ARG A 199 17.20 5.98 13.05
CA ARG A 199 16.65 5.79 14.41
C ARG A 199 15.33 5.01 14.41
N LEU A 200 14.52 5.11 13.36
CA LEU A 200 13.31 4.30 13.22
C LEU A 200 13.64 2.85 12.91
N LEU A 201 14.64 2.59 12.04
CA LEU A 201 15.11 1.23 11.74
C LEU A 201 15.76 0.56 12.96
N ASP A 202 16.62 1.28 13.68
CA ASP A 202 17.21 0.80 14.96
C ASP A 202 16.10 0.44 15.97
N PHE A 203 15.02 1.21 15.99
CA PHE A 203 13.87 0.94 16.83
C PHE A 203 13.13 -0.33 16.40
N ALA A 204 12.91 -0.55 15.09
CA ALA A 204 12.32 -1.76 14.54
C ALA A 204 13.12 -3.00 14.93
N ASP A 205 14.45 -2.95 14.79
CA ASP A 205 15.37 -4.02 15.21
C ASP A 205 15.25 -4.30 16.72
N SER A 206 15.15 -3.25 17.54
CA SER A 206 14.99 -3.38 19.00
C SER A 206 13.65 -4.03 19.42
N LEU A 207 12.62 -3.97 18.58
CA LEU A 207 11.36 -4.69 18.78
C LEU A 207 11.46 -6.18 18.42
N GLY A 208 12.52 -6.58 17.71
CA GLY A 208 12.69 -7.93 17.17
C GLY A 208 12.01 -8.12 15.81
N MET A 209 11.84 -7.05 15.06
CA MET A 209 11.42 -7.11 13.66
C MET A 209 12.64 -7.47 12.82
N ASP A 210 12.81 -8.75 12.47
CA ASP A 210 14.03 -9.24 11.81
C ASP A 210 13.89 -9.29 10.27
N ASP A 211 12.68 -9.19 9.72
CA ASP A 211 12.39 -9.32 8.27
C ASP A 211 11.42 -8.23 7.83
N TYR A 212 11.98 -7.11 7.37
CA TYR A 212 11.20 -6.01 6.82
C TYR A 212 11.90 -5.38 5.62
N PHE A 213 11.10 -4.85 4.70
CA PHE A 213 11.60 -4.08 3.56
C PHE A 213 11.93 -2.66 4.01
N TRP A 214 13.08 -2.18 3.62
CA TRP A 214 13.54 -0.82 3.89
C TRP A 214 14.25 -0.23 2.66
N GLN A 215 14.54 1.05 2.68
CA GLN A 215 15.07 1.76 1.51
C GLN A 215 16.46 2.32 1.78
N GLU A 216 17.43 1.97 0.93
CA GLU A 216 18.78 2.55 0.94
C GLU A 216 18.87 3.79 0.06
N GLY A 217 19.54 4.82 0.56
CA GLY A 217 19.91 6.01 -0.19
C GLY A 217 18.76 6.92 -0.55
N PRO A 218 18.93 7.80 -1.55
CA PRO A 218 17.94 8.81 -1.91
C PRO A 218 16.77 8.20 -2.70
N ALA A 219 16.01 7.28 -2.09
CA ALA A 219 14.85 6.64 -2.70
C ALA A 219 13.71 7.65 -3.03
N ALA A 220 13.73 8.84 -2.40
CA ALA A 220 12.74 9.89 -2.61
C ALA A 220 13.12 10.84 -3.76
N LEU A 221 13.41 10.31 -4.95
CA LEU A 221 13.66 11.13 -6.14
C LEU A 221 12.40 11.19 -7.02
N GLU A 222 12.12 12.36 -7.60
CA GLU A 222 11.05 12.53 -8.60
C GLU A 222 11.14 11.54 -9.78
N SER A 223 12.36 11.05 -10.07
CA SER A 223 12.60 10.06 -11.13
C SER A 223 11.92 8.71 -10.91
N PHE A 224 11.47 8.40 -9.68
CA PHE A 224 10.67 7.19 -9.38
C PHE A 224 9.16 7.38 -9.60
N ILE A 225 8.72 8.60 -9.92
CA ILE A 225 7.33 8.85 -10.30
C ILE A 225 7.20 8.46 -11.79
N PRO A 226 6.38 7.44 -12.13
CA PRO A 226 6.23 7.02 -13.52
C PRO A 226 5.70 8.17 -14.39
N ALA A 227 6.20 8.26 -15.62
CA ALA A 227 5.59 9.11 -16.62
C ALA A 227 4.22 8.51 -17.01
N TRP A 228 3.15 9.18 -16.63
CA TRP A 228 1.77 8.75 -16.93
C TRP A 228 1.40 9.17 -18.36
N ASP A 229 2.04 8.54 -19.33
CA ASP A 229 1.87 8.80 -20.78
C ASP A 229 0.81 7.91 -21.44
N GLY A 230 0.17 7.03 -20.65
CA GLY A 230 -0.80 6.06 -21.15
C GLY A 230 -0.18 4.90 -21.92
N SER A 231 1.12 4.69 -21.86
CA SER A 231 1.77 3.51 -22.43
C SER A 231 1.29 2.26 -21.68
N GLY A 232 0.83 1.26 -22.42
CA GLY A 232 0.35 -0.02 -21.85
C GLY A 232 -1.18 -0.13 -21.63
N VAL A 233 -1.99 0.89 -22.03
CA VAL A 233 -3.47 0.86 -21.93
C VAL A 233 -4.13 0.98 -23.29
#